data_94b57ecdb076f159b16bdc3990e8f7b3
#
_entry.id   94b57ecdb076f159b16bdc3990e8f7b3
#
_cell.length_a   1.000
_cell.length_b   1.000
_cell.length_c   1.000
_cell.angle_alpha   90.00
_cell.angle_beta   90.00
_cell.angle_gamma   90.00
#
_symmetry.space_group_name_H-M   'P 1'
#
loop_
_entity.id
_entity.type
_entity.pdbx_description
1 polymer ?
#
loop_
_entity_poly.entity_id
_entity_poly.type
_entity_poly.pdbx_seq_one_letter_code
_entity_poly.pdbx_strand_id
1 'polypeptide(L)'
;MNEIKLEYDTQVSVIWYGTLDSRSFKQFSQPKWSELVNRLSIPQNNTNKYARGVAVYGDIKDDTDENGNEYKKYRKDGNVIYRDVLVLDYDDVPNLRLLHDAITETLKGVSWMYHTTFNHRTESSRVRLYTPLSERISADEYRKYTKVLANKIGHPVDEGSFQPSRAMALPVYIKGKYPFLYKYCLLYTSPSPRDVEE
;
A
#
# COMPACT_ATOMS: atom_id res chain seq x y z
N MET A 1 26.75 -6.21 -11.75
CA MET A 1 25.31 -6.51 -11.52
C MET A 1 24.56 -5.96 -12.70
N ASN A 2 23.91 -6.81 -13.50
CA ASN A 2 23.10 -6.32 -14.62
C ASN A 2 21.86 -5.65 -14.02
N GLU A 3 21.71 -4.35 -14.25
CA GLU A 3 20.47 -3.62 -13.97
C GLU A 3 19.35 -4.26 -14.80
N ILE A 4 18.37 -4.88 -14.13
CA ILE A 4 17.15 -5.33 -14.80
C ILE A 4 16.36 -4.08 -15.12
N LYS A 5 16.42 -3.63 -16.37
CA LYS A 5 15.67 -2.49 -16.84
C LYS A 5 14.23 -2.95 -17.07
N LEU A 6 13.32 -2.57 -16.18
CA LEU A 6 11.89 -2.82 -16.35
C LEU A 6 11.37 -1.95 -17.49
N GLU A 7 10.66 -2.56 -18.44
CA GLU A 7 10.12 -1.86 -19.62
C GLU A 7 9.02 -0.86 -19.21
N TYR A 8 8.29 -1.16 -18.14
CA TYR A 8 7.22 -0.30 -17.60
C TYR A 8 7.35 -0.17 -16.07
N ASP A 9 8.26 0.70 -15.65
CA ASP A 9 8.43 1.02 -14.24
C ASP A 9 7.71 2.33 -13.93
N THR A 10 6.41 2.25 -13.68
CA THR A 10 5.53 3.40 -13.51
C THR A 10 5.90 4.23 -12.28
N GLN A 11 5.74 5.56 -12.37
CA GLN A 11 5.85 6.44 -11.21
C GLN A 11 4.60 6.35 -10.35
N VAL A 12 4.77 6.32 -9.04
CA VAL A 12 3.69 6.29 -8.05
C VAL A 12 3.87 7.43 -7.06
N SER A 13 2.80 8.15 -6.78
CA SER A 13 2.80 9.25 -5.83
C SER A 13 2.75 8.73 -4.40
N VAL A 14 3.60 9.28 -3.53
CA VAL A 14 3.67 8.93 -2.11
C VAL A 14 3.59 10.19 -1.28
N ILE A 15 2.57 10.31 -0.44
CA ILE A 15 2.44 11.36 0.58
C ILE A 15 2.87 10.76 1.91
N TRP A 16 3.90 11.29 2.51
CA TRP A 16 4.40 10.87 3.81
C TRP A 16 3.96 11.82 4.92
N TYR A 17 3.39 11.22 5.98
CA TYR A 17 3.02 11.90 7.22
C TYR A 17 3.89 11.38 8.36
N GLY A 18 4.34 12.27 9.25
CA GLY A 18 5.26 11.89 10.34
C GLY A 18 4.62 10.99 11.39
N THR A 19 3.32 11.13 11.62
CA THR A 19 2.55 10.31 12.57
C THR A 19 1.17 9.96 12.00
N LEU A 20 0.49 9.01 12.61
CA LEU A 20 -0.87 8.65 12.23
C LEU A 20 -1.85 9.83 12.39
N ASP A 21 -1.64 10.69 13.39
CA ASP A 21 -2.52 11.82 13.70
C ASP A 21 -2.13 13.11 12.98
N SER A 22 -1.05 13.11 12.20
CA SER A 22 -0.63 14.28 11.44
C SER A 22 -1.71 14.70 10.45
N ARG A 23 -2.14 15.96 10.51
CA ARG A 23 -3.12 16.55 9.60
C ARG A 23 -2.48 17.09 8.32
N SER A 24 -1.23 17.56 8.40
CA SER A 24 -0.44 17.99 7.25
C SER A 24 0.66 16.99 6.91
N PHE A 25 0.98 16.88 5.62
CA PHE A 25 2.05 16.02 5.14
C PHE A 25 3.43 16.58 5.50
N LYS A 26 4.45 15.71 5.45
CA LYS A 26 5.86 16.12 5.60
C LYS A 26 6.64 16.04 4.29
N GLN A 27 6.33 15.09 3.45
CA GLN A 27 7.00 14.91 2.17
C GLN A 27 6.04 14.35 1.13
N PHE A 28 6.15 14.85 -0.10
CA PHE A 28 5.54 14.29 -1.29
C PHE A 28 6.64 13.88 -2.26
N SER A 29 6.55 12.67 -2.79
CA SER A 29 7.51 12.13 -3.76
C SER A 29 6.82 11.28 -4.80
N GLN A 30 7.48 11.10 -5.94
CA GLN A 30 6.98 10.28 -7.06
C GLN A 30 8.08 9.29 -7.52
N PRO A 31 8.44 8.31 -6.65
CA PRO A 31 9.40 7.28 -7.02
C PRO A 31 8.84 6.39 -8.13
N LYS A 32 9.73 5.69 -8.83
CA LYS A 32 9.32 4.55 -9.64
C LYS A 32 8.81 3.42 -8.75
N TRP A 33 7.94 2.56 -9.30
CA TRP A 33 7.42 1.42 -8.55
C TRP A 33 8.53 0.53 -7.98
N SER A 34 9.56 0.22 -8.77
CA SER A 34 10.72 -0.56 -8.31
C SER A 34 11.45 0.08 -7.14
N GLU A 35 11.59 1.41 -7.11
CA GLU A 35 12.19 2.14 -6.00
C GLU A 35 11.31 2.08 -4.75
N LEU A 36 9.98 2.17 -4.90
CA LEU A 36 9.04 2.00 -3.79
C LEU A 36 9.11 0.59 -3.22
N VAL A 37 9.12 -0.44 -4.07
CA VAL A 37 9.28 -1.85 -3.65
C VAL A 37 10.57 -2.02 -2.83
N ASN A 38 11.67 -1.46 -3.31
CA ASN A 38 12.93 -1.52 -2.57
C ASN A 38 12.83 -0.85 -1.19
N ARG A 39 12.23 0.34 -1.10
CA ARG A 39 12.02 1.05 0.18
C ARG A 39 11.14 0.27 1.15
N LEU A 40 10.07 -0.36 0.66
CA LEU A 40 9.12 -1.15 1.46
C LEU A 40 9.69 -2.52 1.86
N SER A 41 10.72 -3.00 1.19
CA SER A 41 11.42 -4.26 1.51
C SER A 41 12.45 -4.12 2.63
N ILE A 42 12.77 -2.90 3.05
CA ILE A 42 13.76 -2.61 4.09
C ILE A 42 13.05 -2.06 5.34
N PRO A 43 12.77 -2.89 6.35
CA PRO A 43 12.09 -2.44 7.57
C PRO A 43 13.04 -1.72 8.52
N GLN A 44 12.51 -0.82 9.33
CA GLN A 44 13.23 -0.27 10.47
C GLN A 44 13.05 -1.17 11.70
N ASN A 45 14.15 -1.46 12.41
CA ASN A 45 14.06 -2.09 13.72
C ASN A 45 13.67 -1.04 14.78
N ASN A 46 12.46 -1.12 15.34
CA ASN A 46 11.98 -0.20 16.36
C ASN A 46 10.81 -0.84 17.12
N THR A 47 10.60 -0.44 18.36
CA THR A 47 9.46 -0.87 19.18
C THR A 47 8.19 -0.03 18.93
N ASN A 48 8.32 1.13 18.28
CA ASN A 48 7.19 1.96 17.89
C ASN A 48 6.77 1.62 16.45
N LYS A 49 5.56 1.10 16.30
CA LYS A 49 4.94 0.78 14.99
C LYS A 49 5.00 1.94 13.98
N TYR A 50 4.93 3.17 14.45
CA TYR A 50 4.88 4.38 13.63
C TYR A 50 6.21 5.15 13.56
N ALA A 51 7.33 4.52 13.95
CA ALA A 51 8.65 5.15 13.96
C ALA A 51 9.07 5.75 12.60
N ARG A 52 8.58 5.17 11.49
CA ARG A 52 8.81 5.66 10.13
C ARG A 52 7.69 6.51 9.57
N GLY A 53 6.66 6.82 10.38
CA GLY A 53 5.46 7.50 9.91
C GLY A 53 4.53 6.62 9.10
N VAL A 54 3.63 7.28 8.37
CA VAL A 54 2.59 6.64 7.57
C VAL A 54 2.53 7.28 6.18
N ALA A 55 2.03 6.56 5.19
CA ALA A 55 1.92 7.04 3.82
C ALA A 55 0.56 6.76 3.19
N VAL A 56 0.17 7.64 2.26
CA VAL A 56 -0.91 7.44 1.30
C VAL A 56 -0.31 7.43 -0.10
N TYR A 57 -0.74 6.49 -0.94
CA TYR A 57 -0.19 6.30 -2.29
C TYR A 57 -1.14 6.91 -3.35
N GLY A 58 -0.95 8.19 -3.59
CA GLY A 58 -1.77 9.03 -4.45
C GLY A 58 -1.56 10.51 -4.14
N ASP A 59 -2.56 11.33 -4.40
CA ASP A 59 -2.54 12.75 -4.03
C ASP A 59 -3.83 13.17 -3.33
N ILE A 60 -3.68 14.13 -2.41
CA ILE A 60 -4.74 14.65 -1.55
C ILE A 60 -4.65 16.18 -1.60
N LYS A 61 -5.77 16.88 -1.73
CA LYS A 61 -5.81 18.36 -1.72
C LYS A 61 -5.65 18.92 -0.32
N ASP A 62 -5.25 20.19 -0.29
CA ASP A 62 -5.30 21.01 0.91
C ASP A 62 -6.75 21.28 1.32
N ASP A 63 -6.98 21.43 2.61
CA ASP A 63 -8.33 21.72 3.14
C ASP A 63 -8.25 22.36 4.53
N THR A 64 -9.37 22.84 5.02
CA THR A 64 -9.55 23.39 6.36
C THR A 64 -10.31 22.42 7.26
N ASP A 65 -10.07 22.49 8.56
CA ASP A 65 -10.92 21.82 9.54
C ASP A 65 -12.18 22.67 9.87
N GLU A 66 -13.01 22.13 10.74
CA GLU A 66 -14.24 22.78 11.20
C GLU A 66 -14.00 24.11 11.96
N ASN A 67 -12.78 24.32 12.44
CA ASN A 67 -12.34 25.55 13.12
C ASN A 67 -11.66 26.55 12.18
N GLY A 68 -11.58 26.24 10.87
CA GLY A 68 -10.95 27.09 9.87
C GLY A 68 -9.43 26.98 9.81
N ASN A 69 -8.79 26.02 10.50
CA ASN A 69 -7.36 25.80 10.39
C ASN A 69 -7.02 25.11 9.08
N GLU A 70 -6.08 25.67 8.33
CA GLU A 70 -5.62 25.12 7.05
C GLU A 70 -4.61 24.00 7.25
N TYR A 71 -4.79 22.91 6.50
CA TYR A 71 -3.88 21.77 6.47
C TYR A 71 -3.51 21.40 5.03
N LYS A 72 -2.23 21.14 4.82
CA LYS A 72 -1.69 20.72 3.53
C LYS A 72 -1.87 19.21 3.35
N LYS A 73 -2.44 18.83 2.21
CA LYS A 73 -2.77 17.41 1.90
C LYS A 73 -3.52 16.72 3.04
N TYR A 74 -4.63 17.35 3.44
CA TYR A 74 -5.41 16.94 4.62
C TYR A 74 -6.19 15.65 4.36
N ARG A 75 -5.86 14.59 5.11
CA ARG A 75 -6.42 13.24 4.93
C ARG A 75 -7.90 13.15 5.30
N LYS A 76 -8.73 13.33 4.29
CA LYS A 76 -10.18 13.04 4.28
C LYS A 76 -10.53 12.37 2.96
N ASP A 77 -11.50 11.48 2.94
CA ASP A 77 -11.91 10.78 1.70
C ASP A 77 -12.30 11.75 0.59
N GLY A 78 -13.06 12.80 0.93
CA GLY A 78 -13.46 13.85 -0.02
C GLY A 78 -12.30 14.72 -0.55
N ASN A 79 -11.11 14.61 0.03
CA ASN A 79 -9.93 15.36 -0.39
C ASN A 79 -9.00 14.55 -1.29
N VAL A 80 -9.25 13.26 -1.46
CA VAL A 80 -8.42 12.42 -2.34
C VAL A 80 -8.63 12.83 -3.79
N ILE A 81 -7.55 13.26 -4.44
CA ILE A 81 -7.55 13.67 -5.85
C ILE A 81 -7.45 12.42 -6.73
N TYR A 82 -6.48 11.56 -6.43
CA TYR A 82 -6.28 10.27 -7.09
C TYR A 82 -5.51 9.28 -6.21
N ARG A 83 -5.56 8.02 -6.60
CA ARG A 83 -4.72 6.94 -6.07
C ARG A 83 -3.93 6.29 -7.21
N ASP A 84 -2.67 5.93 -6.92
CA ASP A 84 -1.75 5.26 -7.87
C ASP A 84 -1.52 3.79 -7.53
N VAL A 85 -1.90 3.35 -6.30
CA VAL A 85 -1.65 2.00 -5.80
C VAL A 85 -2.87 1.51 -5.04
N LEU A 86 -3.32 0.29 -5.32
CA LEU A 86 -4.27 -0.43 -4.49
C LEU A 86 -3.53 -1.05 -3.30
N VAL A 87 -4.06 -0.90 -2.09
CA VAL A 87 -3.46 -1.46 -0.87
C VAL A 87 -4.50 -2.25 -0.10
N LEU A 88 -4.18 -3.50 0.23
CA LEU A 88 -5.01 -4.37 1.05
C LEU A 88 -4.25 -4.84 2.30
N ASP A 89 -4.87 -4.67 3.47
CA ASP A 89 -4.38 -5.20 4.74
C ASP A 89 -5.07 -6.52 5.08
N TYR A 90 -4.27 -7.55 5.28
CA TYR A 90 -4.70 -8.86 5.73
C TYR A 90 -4.27 -9.05 7.17
N ASP A 91 -5.24 -9.13 8.06
CA ASP A 91 -5.04 -9.46 9.47
C ASP A 91 -5.41 -10.94 9.72
N ASP A 92 -4.71 -11.55 10.67
CA ASP A 92 -5.01 -12.91 11.13
C ASP A 92 -5.05 -13.99 10.00
N VAL A 93 -4.03 -13.98 9.14
CA VAL A 93 -3.86 -14.96 8.07
C VAL A 93 -3.29 -16.26 8.67
N PRO A 94 -4.07 -17.35 8.75
CA PRO A 94 -3.61 -18.59 9.39
C PRO A 94 -2.58 -19.35 8.54
N ASN A 95 -2.62 -19.14 7.23
CA ASN A 95 -1.70 -19.80 6.29
C ASN A 95 -1.23 -18.80 5.23
N LEU A 96 -0.04 -18.24 5.44
CA LEU A 96 0.55 -17.25 4.53
C LEU A 96 0.81 -17.82 3.14
N ARG A 97 1.09 -19.13 3.02
CA ARG A 97 1.33 -19.77 1.72
C ARG A 97 0.06 -19.77 0.86
N LEU A 98 -1.09 -20.09 1.45
CA LEU A 98 -2.37 -20.05 0.72
C LEU A 98 -2.73 -18.64 0.25
N LEU A 99 -2.48 -17.63 1.08
CA LEU A 99 -2.65 -16.23 0.66
C LEU A 99 -1.67 -15.87 -0.47
N HIS A 100 -0.40 -16.27 -0.37
CA HIS A 100 0.60 -16.05 -1.42
C HIS A 100 0.19 -16.68 -2.75
N ASP A 101 -0.29 -17.92 -2.72
CA ASP A 101 -0.73 -18.64 -3.92
C ASP A 101 -1.96 -17.94 -4.54
N ALA A 102 -2.92 -17.48 -3.72
CA ALA A 102 -4.08 -16.73 -4.18
C ALA A 102 -3.70 -15.37 -4.80
N ILE A 103 -2.74 -14.65 -4.20
CA ILE A 103 -2.22 -13.39 -4.75
C ILE A 103 -1.54 -13.63 -6.10
N THR A 104 -0.66 -14.62 -6.19
CA THR A 104 0.09 -14.94 -7.42
C THR A 104 -0.82 -15.35 -8.57
N GLU A 105 -1.85 -16.12 -8.28
CA GLU A 105 -2.83 -16.54 -9.30
C GLU A 105 -3.71 -15.36 -9.75
N THR A 106 -4.23 -14.59 -8.79
CA THR A 106 -5.11 -13.45 -9.09
C THR A 106 -4.37 -12.34 -9.86
N LEU A 107 -3.11 -12.06 -9.48
CA LEU A 107 -2.29 -11.00 -10.06
C LEU A 107 -1.28 -11.54 -11.09
N LYS A 108 -1.61 -12.64 -11.76
CA LYS A 108 -0.78 -13.19 -12.82
C LYS A 108 -0.64 -12.19 -13.96
N GLY A 109 0.60 -11.86 -14.32
CA GLY A 109 0.90 -10.88 -15.37
C GLY A 109 0.93 -9.43 -14.90
N VAL A 110 0.77 -9.14 -13.62
CA VAL A 110 0.83 -7.78 -13.07
C VAL A 110 1.84 -7.66 -11.94
N SER A 111 2.33 -6.44 -11.72
CA SER A 111 3.26 -6.15 -10.63
C SER A 111 2.53 -6.07 -9.29
N TRP A 112 3.16 -6.61 -8.26
CA TRP A 112 2.69 -6.51 -6.89
C TRP A 112 3.85 -6.70 -5.90
N MET A 113 3.65 -6.26 -4.68
CA MET A 113 4.47 -6.66 -3.55
C MET A 113 3.62 -6.81 -2.29
N TYR A 114 4.07 -7.62 -1.36
CA TYR A 114 3.60 -7.58 0.01
C TYR A 114 4.74 -7.67 1.01
N HIS A 115 4.50 -7.19 2.20
CA HIS A 115 5.35 -7.40 3.37
C HIS A 115 4.51 -7.70 4.61
N THR A 116 5.14 -8.35 5.59
CA THR A 116 4.52 -8.53 6.91
C THR A 116 4.50 -7.21 7.67
N THR A 117 3.44 -6.97 8.45
CA THR A 117 3.26 -5.74 9.23
C THR A 117 3.75 -5.91 10.67
N PHE A 118 3.81 -4.82 11.44
CA PHE A 118 4.41 -4.75 12.78
C PHE A 118 3.92 -5.84 13.76
N ASN A 119 2.62 -6.16 13.74
CA ASN A 119 2.02 -7.17 14.62
C ASN A 119 1.98 -8.57 14.00
N HIS A 120 2.74 -8.81 12.94
CA HIS A 120 2.86 -10.13 12.33
C HIS A 120 3.35 -11.17 13.35
N ARG A 121 2.74 -12.37 13.27
CA ARG A 121 3.14 -13.56 14.03
C ARG A 121 3.16 -14.76 13.09
N THR A 122 4.00 -15.74 13.40
CA THR A 122 4.13 -16.95 12.55
C THR A 122 2.81 -17.73 12.48
N GLU A 123 2.12 -17.83 13.63
CA GLU A 123 0.84 -18.54 13.77
C GLU A 123 -0.37 -17.74 13.27
N SER A 124 -0.23 -16.42 13.10
CA SER A 124 -1.27 -15.52 12.61
C SER A 124 -0.61 -14.37 11.85
N SER A 125 -0.38 -14.58 10.57
CA SER A 125 0.33 -13.61 9.74
C SER A 125 -0.49 -12.36 9.50
N ARG A 126 0.20 -11.21 9.47
CA ARG A 126 -0.35 -9.92 9.08
C ARG A 126 0.43 -9.38 7.90
N VAL A 127 -0.26 -9.12 6.81
CA VAL A 127 0.36 -8.82 5.52
C VAL A 127 -0.30 -7.61 4.89
N ARG A 128 0.48 -6.75 4.27
CA ARG A 128 0.01 -5.65 3.45
C ARG A 128 0.42 -5.86 2.02
N LEU A 129 -0.57 -5.95 1.13
CA LEU A 129 -0.40 -6.11 -0.31
C LEU A 129 -0.52 -4.75 -1.00
N TYR A 130 0.37 -4.50 -1.94
CA TYR A 130 0.40 -3.33 -2.80
C TYR A 130 0.39 -3.75 -4.26
N THR A 131 -0.45 -3.09 -5.06
CA THR A 131 -0.52 -3.30 -6.51
C THR A 131 -0.54 -1.93 -7.20
N PRO A 132 0.49 -1.59 -7.99
CA PRO A 132 0.52 -0.33 -8.71
C PRO A 132 -0.49 -0.35 -9.85
N LEU A 133 -1.02 0.81 -10.19
CA LEU A 133 -1.95 1.00 -11.30
C LEU A 133 -1.24 1.61 -12.50
N SER A 134 -1.69 1.29 -13.70
CA SER A 134 -1.19 1.90 -14.94
C SER A 134 -1.70 3.33 -15.14
N GLU A 135 -2.80 3.67 -14.50
CA GLU A 135 -3.41 5.01 -14.53
C GLU A 135 -3.96 5.39 -13.15
N ARG A 136 -4.07 6.68 -12.92
CA ARG A 136 -4.62 7.25 -11.70
C ARG A 136 -6.12 7.01 -11.63
N ILE A 137 -6.61 6.68 -10.45
CA ILE A 137 -8.03 6.44 -10.20
C ILE A 137 -8.57 7.39 -9.12
N SER A 138 -9.86 7.68 -9.20
CA SER A 138 -10.58 8.48 -8.22
C SER A 138 -10.78 7.75 -6.88
N ALA A 139 -11.24 8.48 -5.85
CA ALA A 139 -11.60 7.89 -4.57
C ALA A 139 -12.69 6.80 -4.67
N ASP A 140 -13.70 7.02 -5.52
CA ASP A 140 -14.80 6.06 -5.69
C ASP A 140 -14.34 4.82 -6.45
N GLU A 141 -13.52 4.98 -7.48
CA GLU A 141 -12.88 3.87 -8.19
C GLU A 141 -11.95 3.09 -7.25
N TYR A 142 -11.20 3.75 -6.37
CA TYR A 142 -10.38 3.08 -5.37
C TYR A 142 -11.22 2.17 -4.46
N ARG A 143 -12.36 2.65 -3.95
CA ARG A 143 -13.28 1.83 -3.15
C ARG A 143 -13.79 0.62 -3.92
N LYS A 144 -14.16 0.83 -5.18
CA LYS A 144 -14.65 -0.23 -6.07
C LYS A 144 -13.56 -1.27 -6.33
N TYR A 145 -12.41 -0.84 -6.82
CA TYR A 145 -11.36 -1.75 -7.27
C TYR A 145 -10.67 -2.50 -6.13
N THR A 146 -10.48 -1.88 -4.97
CA THR A 146 -9.98 -2.60 -3.79
C THR A 146 -10.92 -3.71 -3.34
N LYS A 147 -12.24 -3.48 -3.38
CA LYS A 147 -13.24 -4.52 -3.08
C LYS A 147 -13.24 -5.64 -4.11
N VAL A 148 -13.15 -5.31 -5.39
CA VAL A 148 -13.08 -6.31 -6.47
C VAL A 148 -11.83 -7.15 -6.32
N LEU A 149 -10.66 -6.53 -6.11
CA LEU A 149 -9.41 -7.24 -5.90
C LEU A 149 -9.46 -8.15 -4.66
N ALA A 150 -9.98 -7.64 -3.54
CA ALA A 150 -10.15 -8.43 -2.31
C ALA A 150 -11.04 -9.66 -2.53
N ASN A 151 -12.14 -9.50 -3.26
CA ASN A 151 -13.05 -10.60 -3.59
C ASN A 151 -12.38 -11.64 -4.52
N LYS A 152 -11.61 -11.20 -5.51
CA LYS A 152 -10.88 -12.11 -6.42
C LYS A 152 -9.80 -12.92 -5.68
N ILE A 153 -9.08 -12.30 -4.74
CA ILE A 153 -8.09 -13.01 -3.91
C ILE A 153 -8.80 -13.98 -2.94
N GLY A 154 -10.00 -13.62 -2.45
CA GLY A 154 -10.86 -14.52 -1.69
C GLY A 154 -10.43 -14.80 -0.24
N HIS A 155 -9.54 -14.01 0.32
CA HIS A 155 -9.13 -14.05 1.73
C HIS A 155 -9.75 -12.88 2.50
N PRO A 156 -10.09 -13.03 3.80
CA PRO A 156 -10.59 -11.93 4.63
C PRO A 156 -9.60 -10.78 4.69
N VAL A 157 -10.08 -9.56 4.47
CA VAL A 157 -9.28 -8.33 4.44
C VAL A 157 -9.84 -7.34 5.47
N ASP A 158 -8.98 -6.50 6.05
CA ASP A 158 -9.43 -5.36 6.86
C ASP A 158 -10.18 -4.35 5.97
N GLU A 159 -11.46 -4.12 6.26
CA GLU A 159 -12.33 -3.19 5.50
C GLU A 159 -11.81 -1.75 5.47
N GLY A 160 -10.98 -1.36 6.43
CA GLY A 160 -10.25 -0.10 6.39
C GLY A 160 -9.38 0.07 5.14
N SER A 161 -9.00 -1.03 4.47
CA SER A 161 -8.31 -1.00 3.19
C SER A 161 -9.10 -0.31 2.08
N PHE A 162 -10.43 -0.30 2.18
CA PHE A 162 -11.32 0.30 1.17
C PHE A 162 -11.45 1.82 1.32
N GLN A 163 -10.92 2.40 2.39
CA GLN A 163 -10.93 3.84 2.62
C GLN A 163 -9.83 4.54 1.81
N PRO A 164 -10.19 5.44 0.87
CA PRO A 164 -9.21 6.07 -0.03
C PRO A 164 -8.15 6.92 0.67
N SER A 165 -8.50 7.58 1.77
CA SER A 165 -7.58 8.45 2.54
C SER A 165 -6.81 7.73 3.63
N ARG A 166 -6.99 6.39 3.77
CA ARG A 166 -6.31 5.63 4.83
C ARG A 166 -4.80 5.67 4.65
N ALA A 167 -4.10 6.10 5.69
CA ALA A 167 -2.65 6.07 5.74
C ALA A 167 -2.15 4.73 6.27
N MET A 168 -1.11 4.21 5.62
CA MET A 168 -0.49 2.94 5.93
C MET A 168 0.86 3.14 6.60
N ALA A 169 1.08 2.51 7.77
CA ALA A 169 2.37 2.55 8.46
C ALA A 169 3.47 1.99 7.56
N LEU A 170 4.60 2.69 7.47
CA LEU A 170 5.79 2.16 6.79
C LEU A 170 6.39 0.98 7.56
N PRO A 171 7.11 0.06 6.89
CA PRO A 171 7.60 -1.18 7.51
C PRO A 171 8.48 -0.94 8.72
N VAL A 172 8.02 -1.42 9.88
CA VAL A 172 8.75 -1.46 11.15
C VAL A 172 8.62 -2.86 11.72
N TYR A 173 9.67 -3.39 12.32
CA TYR A 173 9.68 -4.70 12.96
C TYR A 173 10.50 -4.67 14.24
N ILE A 174 10.36 -5.67 15.10
CA ILE A 174 11.17 -5.85 16.30
C ILE A 174 12.10 -7.03 16.06
N LYS A 175 13.40 -6.74 15.91
CA LYS A 175 14.44 -7.77 15.70
C LYS A 175 14.40 -8.82 16.82
N GLY A 176 14.43 -10.10 16.43
CA GLY A 176 14.43 -11.22 17.37
C GLY A 176 13.04 -11.61 17.88
N LYS A 177 11.96 -10.87 17.57
CA LYS A 177 10.60 -11.22 17.97
C LYS A 177 9.90 -12.06 16.89
N TYR A 178 9.73 -11.50 15.69
CA TYR A 178 9.21 -12.19 14.52
C TYR A 178 9.99 -11.75 13.27
N PRO A 179 10.14 -12.63 12.27
CA PRO A 179 10.83 -12.26 11.05
C PRO A 179 10.01 -11.24 10.25
N PHE A 180 10.70 -10.30 9.61
CA PHE A 180 10.09 -9.49 8.55
C PHE A 180 10.20 -10.26 7.24
N LEU A 181 9.07 -10.51 6.61
CA LEU A 181 8.96 -11.24 5.34
C LEU A 181 8.39 -10.31 4.28
N TYR A 182 8.89 -10.44 3.06
CA TYR A 182 8.34 -9.75 1.90
C TYR A 182 8.49 -10.61 0.65
N LYS A 183 7.58 -10.41 -0.30
CA LYS A 183 7.59 -10.99 -1.64
C LYS A 183 7.13 -9.96 -2.64
N TYR A 184 7.62 -10.06 -3.86
CA TYR A 184 7.18 -9.19 -4.94
C TYR A 184 7.30 -9.90 -6.29
N CYS A 185 6.52 -9.42 -7.25
CA CYS A 185 6.66 -9.72 -8.65
C CYS A 185 6.76 -8.40 -9.40
N LEU A 186 7.88 -8.15 -10.06
CA LEU A 186 8.09 -6.99 -10.91
C LEU A 186 7.93 -7.46 -12.36
N LEU A 187 6.76 -7.22 -12.92
CA LEU A 187 6.46 -7.49 -14.31
C LEU A 187 6.48 -6.20 -15.12
N TYR A 188 6.56 -6.35 -16.42
CA TYR A 188 6.71 -5.24 -17.36
C TYR A 188 5.43 -4.41 -17.53
N THR A 189 4.30 -4.84 -16.99
CA THR A 189 3.01 -4.13 -17.07
C THR A 189 2.41 -3.91 -15.70
N SER A 190 1.87 -2.72 -15.48
CA SER A 190 0.94 -2.47 -14.37
C SER A 190 -0.47 -2.82 -14.82
N PRO A 191 -1.34 -3.37 -13.95
CA PRO A 191 -2.73 -3.63 -14.33
C PRO A 191 -3.42 -2.32 -14.65
N SER A 192 -4.22 -2.31 -15.72
CA SER A 192 -5.20 -1.26 -15.89
C SER A 192 -6.36 -1.48 -14.89
N PRO A 193 -7.09 -0.44 -14.50
CA PRO A 193 -8.30 -0.63 -13.70
C PRO A 193 -9.29 -1.61 -14.37
N ARG A 194 -9.29 -1.72 -15.70
CA ARG A 194 -10.10 -2.67 -16.47
C ARG A 194 -9.67 -4.12 -16.25
N ASP A 195 -8.36 -4.38 -16.08
CA ASP A 195 -7.84 -5.73 -15.82
C ASP A 195 -8.29 -6.29 -14.46
N VAL A 196 -8.68 -5.42 -13.55
CA VAL A 196 -9.23 -5.78 -12.23
C VAL A 196 -10.73 -6.13 -12.32
N GLU A 197 -11.44 -5.64 -13.34
CA GLU A 197 -12.88 -5.89 -13.56
C GLU A 197 -13.17 -7.19 -14.31
N GLU A 198 -12.28 -7.69 -15.14
CA GLU A 198 -12.39 -8.96 -15.86
C GLU A 198 -11.91 -10.14 -14.99
#